data_a0bbcef3bacc5078229b72783cbcf778
#
_entry.id   a0bbcef3bacc5078229b72783cbcf778
#
_cell.length_a   1.000
_cell.length_b   1.000
_cell.length_c   1.000
_cell.angle_alpha   90.00
_cell.angle_beta   90.00
_cell.angle_gamma   90.00
#
_symmetry.space_group_name_H-M   'P 1'
#
loop_
_entity.id
_entity.type
_entity.pdbx_description
1 polymer ?
#
loop_
_entity_poly.entity_id
_entity_poly.type
_entity_poly.pdbx_seq_one_letter_code
_entity_poly.pdbx_strand_id
1 'polypeptide(L)'
;MKKILLRAPLLTNSGYGVHSRQLFEWLHLKKDIDLTVECLNWGQTSWLLDGDKEDGLVQKIMNHSKKSEGLYDITFQLQLPDEWNPKLGKINVGISAFVETDRCNPSWVDRCNQMDLIIVPSNFTKDVVKRSGILTKKIKVVPEYFNQKILDENIETSFSQIKTKFNFLMMAQLTDVNPENDRKN
;
A
#
# COMPACT_ATOMS: atom_id res chain seq x y z
N MET A 1 -8.52 -11.10 22.50
CA MET A 1 -8.19 -10.78 21.09
C MET A 1 -7.11 -9.71 21.08
N LYS A 2 -6.17 -9.78 20.13
CA LYS A 2 -5.15 -8.73 19.95
C LYS A 2 -5.78 -7.54 19.22
N LYS A 3 -5.53 -6.33 19.72
CA LYS A 3 -5.96 -5.09 19.06
C LYS A 3 -5.00 -4.73 17.94
N ILE A 4 -5.48 -4.74 16.70
CA ILE A 4 -4.68 -4.44 15.51
C ILE A 4 -5.19 -3.16 14.87
N LEU A 5 -4.27 -2.27 14.50
CA LEU A 5 -4.56 -1.11 13.66
C LEU A 5 -3.96 -1.33 12.28
N LEU A 6 -4.78 -1.19 11.25
CA LEU A 6 -4.33 -1.00 9.88
C LEU A 6 -4.53 0.46 9.48
N ARG A 7 -3.45 1.19 9.31
CA ARG A 7 -3.43 2.60 8.92
C ARG A 7 -2.87 2.73 7.51
N ALA A 8 -3.74 3.06 6.54
CA ALA A 8 -3.39 2.99 5.13
C ALA A 8 -4.43 3.71 4.23
N PRO A 9 -4.11 4.03 2.96
CA PRO A 9 -5.04 4.66 2.02
C PRO A 9 -6.02 3.67 1.37
N LEU A 10 -6.71 2.85 2.18
CA LEU A 10 -7.51 1.71 1.72
C LEU A 10 -8.60 2.07 0.70
N LEU A 11 -9.23 3.23 0.86
CA LEU A 11 -10.36 3.66 0.03
C LEU A 11 -9.92 4.56 -1.13
N THR A 12 -8.67 4.48 -1.58
CA THR A 12 -8.17 5.29 -2.69
C THR A 12 -7.96 4.46 -3.95
N ASN A 13 -8.18 5.08 -5.11
CA ASN A 13 -7.85 4.51 -6.43
C ASN A 13 -6.35 4.70 -6.73
N SER A 14 -5.50 4.02 -5.97
CA SER A 14 -4.04 4.06 -6.10
C SER A 14 -3.43 2.67 -5.94
N GLY A 15 -2.17 2.48 -6.34
CA GLY A 15 -1.42 1.25 -6.07
C GLY A 15 -1.32 0.95 -4.57
N TYR A 16 -1.05 1.95 -3.75
CA TYR A 16 -1.08 1.82 -2.29
C TYR A 16 -2.47 1.43 -1.75
N GLY A 17 -3.56 1.95 -2.36
CA GLY A 17 -4.92 1.55 -2.04
C GLY A 17 -5.19 0.07 -2.32
N VAL A 18 -4.77 -0.41 -3.50
CA VAL A 18 -4.88 -1.84 -3.87
C VAL A 18 -4.11 -2.71 -2.88
N HIS A 19 -2.85 -2.41 -2.61
CA HIS A 19 -2.03 -3.17 -1.66
C HIS A 19 -2.64 -3.14 -0.24
N SER A 20 -3.18 -1.99 0.17
CA SER A 20 -3.84 -1.84 1.48
C SER A 20 -5.09 -2.72 1.61
N ARG A 21 -5.90 -2.81 0.55
CA ARG A 21 -7.10 -3.68 0.54
C ARG A 21 -6.74 -5.16 0.62
N GLN A 22 -5.68 -5.58 -0.05
CA GLN A 22 -5.16 -6.95 0.05
C GLN A 22 -4.72 -7.29 1.47
N LEU A 23 -4.02 -6.36 2.14
CA LEU A 23 -3.61 -6.55 3.53
C LEU A 23 -4.83 -6.57 4.49
N PHE A 24 -5.82 -5.70 4.23
CA PHE A 24 -7.08 -5.70 4.99
C PHE A 24 -7.81 -7.04 4.85
N GLU A 25 -7.97 -7.55 3.64
CA GLU A 25 -8.64 -8.83 3.38
C GLU A 25 -7.98 -9.97 4.17
N TRP A 26 -6.65 -10.04 4.15
CA TRP A 26 -5.90 -11.03 4.92
C TRP A 26 -6.11 -10.87 6.43
N LEU A 27 -6.09 -9.65 6.97
CA LEU A 27 -6.33 -9.39 8.39
C LEU A 27 -7.78 -9.69 8.78
N HIS A 28 -8.74 -9.28 7.97
CA HIS A 28 -10.17 -9.48 8.22
C HIS A 28 -10.56 -10.95 8.38
N LEU A 29 -9.85 -11.87 7.73
CA LEU A 29 -10.07 -13.31 7.85
C LEU A 29 -9.56 -13.91 9.19
N LYS A 30 -8.80 -13.15 9.99
CA LYS A 30 -8.29 -13.64 11.29
C LYS A 30 -9.34 -13.51 12.38
N LYS A 31 -9.66 -14.63 13.05
CA LYS A 31 -10.73 -14.69 14.07
C LYS A 31 -10.27 -14.25 15.46
N ASP A 32 -8.97 -14.16 15.69
CA ASP A 32 -8.36 -13.91 16.99
C ASP A 32 -7.90 -12.45 17.20
N ILE A 33 -8.26 -11.54 16.29
CA ILE A 33 -7.92 -10.13 16.34
C ILE A 33 -9.16 -9.23 16.43
N ASP A 34 -8.97 -8.05 17.02
CA ASP A 34 -9.86 -6.90 16.98
C ASP A 34 -9.26 -5.88 16.03
N LEU A 35 -9.77 -5.82 14.80
CA LEU A 35 -9.23 -5.00 13.72
C LEU A 35 -9.88 -3.62 13.69
N THR A 36 -9.07 -2.59 13.80
CA THR A 36 -9.43 -1.20 13.52
C THR A 36 -8.73 -0.76 12.24
N VAL A 37 -9.44 -0.02 11.41
CA VAL A 37 -8.92 0.58 10.19
C VAL A 37 -8.94 2.11 10.31
N GLU A 38 -7.83 2.76 9.98
CA GLU A 38 -7.74 4.20 9.79
C GLU A 38 -7.43 4.47 8.32
N CYS A 39 -8.46 4.94 7.59
CA CYS A 39 -8.31 5.27 6.17
C CYS A 39 -7.62 6.63 6.01
N LEU A 40 -6.58 6.65 5.19
CA LEU A 40 -5.79 7.84 4.89
C LEU A 40 -6.07 8.35 3.47
N ASN A 41 -5.81 9.63 3.26
CA ASN A 41 -5.72 10.20 1.92
C ASN A 41 -4.43 9.70 1.22
N TRP A 42 -4.44 9.73 -0.12
CA TRP A 42 -3.27 9.46 -0.93
C TRP A 42 -3.20 10.46 -2.07
N GLY A 43 -2.45 11.53 -1.85
CA GLY A 43 -2.33 12.62 -2.82
C GLY A 43 -3.70 13.14 -3.30
N GLN A 44 -3.82 13.30 -4.61
CA GLN A 44 -5.06 13.77 -5.28
C GLN A 44 -5.83 12.60 -5.95
N THR A 45 -5.76 11.40 -5.40
CA THR A 45 -6.48 10.25 -5.93
C THR A 45 -7.96 10.30 -5.57
N SER A 46 -8.81 9.76 -6.44
CA SER A 46 -10.24 9.57 -6.16
C SER A 46 -10.46 8.51 -5.08
N TRP A 47 -11.62 8.60 -4.42
CA TRP A 47 -12.04 7.67 -3.37
C TRP A 47 -12.97 6.60 -3.91
N LEU A 48 -12.84 5.40 -3.37
CA LEU A 48 -13.74 4.27 -3.57
C LEU A 48 -14.80 4.30 -2.45
N LEU A 49 -15.99 4.84 -2.73
CA LEU A 49 -17.05 5.00 -1.73
C LEU A 49 -18.27 4.10 -1.98
N ASP A 50 -18.28 3.37 -3.09
CA ASP A 50 -19.34 2.40 -3.41
C ASP A 50 -19.05 1.07 -2.68
N GLY A 51 -19.87 0.76 -1.68
CA GLY A 51 -19.70 -0.41 -0.82
C GLY A 51 -19.73 -1.76 -1.55
N ASP A 52 -20.39 -1.84 -2.71
CA ASP A 52 -20.53 -3.06 -3.49
C ASP A 52 -19.26 -3.38 -4.31
N LYS A 53 -18.36 -2.40 -4.45
CA LYS A 53 -17.09 -2.61 -5.17
C LYS A 53 -16.21 -3.66 -4.50
N GLU A 54 -15.42 -4.33 -5.36
CA GLU A 54 -14.50 -5.40 -4.96
C GLU A 54 -15.22 -6.50 -4.14
N ASP A 55 -16.39 -6.94 -4.63
CA ASP A 55 -17.22 -7.98 -4.00
C ASP A 55 -17.62 -7.64 -2.54
N GLY A 56 -17.96 -6.37 -2.30
CA GLY A 56 -18.36 -5.87 -0.99
C GLY A 56 -17.20 -5.64 -0.02
N LEU A 57 -15.94 -5.72 -0.48
CA LEU A 57 -14.76 -5.46 0.34
C LEU A 57 -14.73 -4.01 0.84
N VAL A 58 -15.14 -3.06 0.00
CA VAL A 58 -15.22 -1.64 0.35
C VAL A 58 -16.16 -1.42 1.55
N GLN A 59 -17.34 -2.05 1.56
CA GLN A 59 -18.26 -1.98 2.69
C GLN A 59 -17.65 -2.56 3.97
N LYS A 60 -16.93 -3.67 3.87
CA LYS A 60 -16.24 -4.28 5.02
C LYS A 60 -15.17 -3.32 5.60
N ILE A 61 -14.40 -2.66 4.74
CA ILE A 61 -13.42 -1.65 5.15
C ILE A 61 -14.13 -0.50 5.88
N MET A 62 -15.20 0.05 5.31
CA MET A 62 -15.98 1.13 5.93
C MET A 62 -16.49 0.74 7.32
N ASN A 63 -16.98 -0.48 7.49
CA ASN A 63 -17.50 -0.98 8.78
C ASN A 63 -16.41 -1.09 9.86
N HIS A 64 -15.13 -1.25 9.48
CA HIS A 64 -13.98 -1.27 10.39
C HIS A 64 -13.34 0.11 10.55
N SER A 65 -13.74 1.10 9.73
CA SER A 65 -13.11 2.41 9.68
C SER A 65 -13.55 3.26 10.85
N LYS A 66 -12.60 3.66 11.66
CA LYS A 66 -12.76 4.64 12.74
C LYS A 66 -11.44 5.35 13.01
N LYS A 67 -11.51 6.49 13.67
CA LYS A 67 -10.31 7.15 14.17
C LYS A 67 -9.58 6.23 15.14
N SER A 68 -8.27 6.13 15.00
CA SER A 68 -7.47 5.33 15.92
C SER A 68 -7.48 5.95 17.32
N GLU A 69 -7.72 5.12 18.34
CA GLU A 69 -7.79 5.55 19.74
C GLU A 69 -7.02 4.58 20.64
N GLY A 70 -6.21 5.16 21.53
CA GLY A 70 -5.42 4.40 22.50
C GLY A 70 -4.23 3.69 21.87
N LEU A 71 -3.73 2.66 22.57
CA LEU A 71 -2.56 1.88 22.18
C LEU A 71 -2.98 0.51 21.65
N TYR A 72 -2.50 0.17 20.46
CA TYR A 72 -2.72 -1.12 19.83
C TYR A 72 -1.63 -2.13 20.20
N ASP A 73 -1.92 -3.41 20.09
CA ASP A 73 -0.89 -4.44 20.26
C ASP A 73 0.07 -4.47 19.07
N ILE A 74 -0.49 -4.35 17.86
CA ILE A 74 0.31 -4.26 16.62
C ILE A 74 -0.33 -3.22 15.70
N THR A 75 0.51 -2.42 15.04
CA THR A 75 0.08 -1.55 13.95
C THR A 75 0.73 -1.95 12.64
N PHE A 76 -0.05 -1.93 11.57
CA PHE A 76 0.43 -2.00 10.19
C PHE A 76 0.18 -0.64 9.55
N GLN A 77 1.25 0.04 9.15
CA GLN A 77 1.19 1.38 8.58
C GLN A 77 1.71 1.34 7.15
N LEU A 78 0.80 1.22 6.18
CA LEU A 78 1.11 1.10 4.77
C LEU A 78 0.98 2.47 4.10
N GLN A 79 2.07 3.20 4.04
CA GLN A 79 2.20 4.57 3.56
C GLN A 79 3.68 4.94 3.38
N LEU A 80 3.99 6.21 3.10
CA LEU A 80 5.38 6.66 3.02
C LEU A 80 6.02 6.73 4.43
N PRO A 81 7.34 6.52 4.55
CA PRO A 81 8.01 6.45 5.84
C PRO A 81 7.90 7.70 6.71
N ASP A 82 7.84 8.87 6.11
CA ASP A 82 7.68 10.15 6.81
C ASP A 82 6.30 10.34 7.46
N GLU A 83 5.32 9.54 7.03
CA GLU A 83 3.95 9.53 7.57
C GLU A 83 3.76 8.51 8.70
N TRP A 84 4.74 7.63 8.95
CA TRP A 84 4.65 6.62 10.01
C TRP A 84 4.67 7.24 11.41
N ASN A 85 3.85 6.67 12.30
CA ASN A 85 3.80 7.05 13.71
C ASN A 85 4.18 5.85 14.60
N PRO A 86 5.39 5.85 15.22
CA PRO A 86 5.87 4.74 16.04
C PRO A 86 5.23 4.66 17.43
N LYS A 87 4.24 5.52 17.74
CA LYS A 87 3.60 5.60 19.06
C LYS A 87 2.19 4.99 19.10
N LEU A 88 1.72 4.42 17.99
CA LEU A 88 0.35 3.90 17.89
C LEU A 88 0.19 2.48 18.45
N GLY A 89 1.26 1.71 18.53
CA GLY A 89 1.21 0.34 19.01
C GLY A 89 2.44 -0.07 19.83
N LYS A 90 2.30 -1.21 20.52
CA LYS A 90 3.43 -1.88 21.19
C LYS A 90 4.45 -2.40 20.17
N ILE A 91 3.96 -2.85 19.01
CA ILE A 91 4.74 -3.25 17.85
C ILE A 91 4.24 -2.45 16.66
N ASN A 92 5.14 -1.71 16.00
CA ASN A 92 4.82 -0.85 14.86
C ASN A 92 5.53 -1.37 13.61
N VAL A 93 4.75 -1.80 12.62
CA VAL A 93 5.22 -2.32 11.34
C VAL A 93 4.99 -1.28 10.26
N GLY A 94 6.08 -0.78 9.68
CA GLY A 94 6.04 0.11 8.52
C GLY A 94 6.08 -0.69 7.22
N ILE A 95 5.19 -0.39 6.29
CA ILE A 95 5.10 -1.05 4.97
C ILE A 95 5.15 0.04 3.92
N SER A 96 6.06 -0.07 2.96
CA SER A 96 6.19 0.92 1.88
C SER A 96 6.88 0.35 0.64
N ALA A 97 6.45 0.82 -0.53
CA ALA A 97 7.16 0.56 -1.80
C ALA A 97 8.35 1.51 -2.00
N PHE A 98 8.46 2.56 -1.18
CA PHE A 98 9.50 3.60 -1.24
C PHE A 98 9.52 4.34 -2.59
N VAL A 99 10.59 4.17 -3.36
CA VAL A 99 10.86 4.89 -4.60
C VAL A 99 11.28 3.94 -5.73
N GLU A 100 11.14 4.39 -6.95
CA GLU A 100 11.57 3.66 -8.15
C GLU A 100 13.05 3.92 -8.52
N THR A 101 13.72 4.83 -7.82
CA THR A 101 15.14 5.18 -8.00
C THR A 101 16.05 4.34 -7.12
N ASP A 102 17.36 4.40 -7.35
CA ASP A 102 18.38 3.62 -6.63
C ASP A 102 18.67 4.10 -5.21
N ARG A 103 18.12 5.26 -4.81
CA ARG A 103 18.21 5.86 -3.47
C ARG A 103 16.90 6.52 -3.08
N CYS A 104 16.57 6.49 -1.80
CA CYS A 104 15.51 7.27 -1.19
C CYS A 104 16.08 8.40 -0.32
N ASN A 105 15.19 9.28 0.15
CA ASN A 105 15.59 10.32 1.08
C ASN A 105 16.18 9.68 2.36
N PRO A 106 17.41 10.06 2.80
CA PRO A 106 18.00 9.52 4.02
C PRO A 106 17.14 9.67 5.27
N SER A 107 16.34 10.74 5.37
CA SER A 107 15.39 10.92 6.49
C SER A 107 14.35 9.80 6.59
N TRP A 108 14.04 9.13 5.48
CA TRP A 108 13.14 7.97 5.48
C TRP A 108 13.79 6.75 6.17
N VAL A 109 15.12 6.60 6.07
CA VAL A 109 15.84 5.56 6.82
C VAL A 109 15.80 5.84 8.31
N ASP A 110 15.87 7.12 8.71
CA ASP A 110 15.70 7.52 10.12
C ASP A 110 14.28 7.18 10.62
N ARG A 111 13.25 7.34 9.79
CA ARG A 111 11.90 6.89 10.11
C ARG A 111 11.78 5.37 10.22
N CYS A 112 12.46 4.63 9.34
CA CYS A 112 12.55 3.17 9.46
C CYS A 112 13.12 2.75 10.82
N ASN A 113 14.14 3.45 11.31
CA ASN A 113 14.78 3.16 12.59
C ASN A 113 13.88 3.41 13.81
N GLN A 114 12.76 4.09 13.66
CA GLN A 114 11.74 4.29 14.70
C GLN A 114 10.68 3.18 14.74
N MET A 115 10.59 2.35 13.69
CA MET A 115 9.66 1.23 13.62
C MET A 115 10.29 -0.06 14.18
N ASP A 116 9.48 -1.04 14.54
CA ASP A 116 9.97 -2.33 15.01
C ASP A 116 10.31 -3.30 13.87
N LEU A 117 9.57 -3.19 12.77
CA LEU A 117 9.77 -3.97 11.56
C LEU A 117 9.43 -3.13 10.33
N ILE A 118 10.23 -3.28 9.28
CA ILE A 118 9.96 -2.70 7.96
C ILE A 118 9.65 -3.83 6.98
N ILE A 119 8.59 -3.67 6.18
CA ILE A 119 8.22 -4.57 5.09
C ILE A 119 8.30 -3.79 3.78
N VAL A 120 8.96 -4.39 2.79
CA VAL A 120 9.12 -3.84 1.44
C VAL A 120 8.77 -4.90 0.39
N PRO A 121 8.31 -4.50 -0.83
CA PRO A 121 7.81 -5.46 -1.82
C PRO A 121 8.92 -6.24 -2.54
N SER A 122 10.16 -5.76 -2.55
CA SER A 122 11.22 -6.37 -3.33
C SER A 122 12.60 -6.28 -2.69
N ASN A 123 13.52 -7.11 -3.16
CA ASN A 123 14.93 -7.00 -2.78
C ASN A 123 15.55 -5.69 -3.29
N PHE A 124 15.12 -5.21 -4.46
CA PHE A 124 15.54 -3.90 -4.97
C PHE A 124 15.23 -2.80 -3.94
N THR A 125 13.97 -2.69 -3.49
CA THR A 125 13.56 -1.70 -2.49
C THR A 125 14.34 -1.84 -1.18
N LYS A 126 14.56 -3.08 -0.72
CA LYS A 126 15.38 -3.35 0.47
C LYS A 126 16.81 -2.81 0.31
N ASP A 127 17.41 -2.99 -0.86
CA ASP A 127 18.77 -2.53 -1.15
C ASP A 127 18.83 -1.01 -1.30
N VAL A 128 17.78 -0.39 -1.86
CA VAL A 128 17.62 1.07 -1.89
C VAL A 128 17.66 1.65 -0.48
N VAL A 129 16.85 1.12 0.44
CA VAL A 129 16.82 1.60 1.83
C VAL A 129 18.19 1.48 2.48
N LYS A 130 18.87 0.33 2.32
CA LYS A 130 20.21 0.10 2.90
C LYS A 130 21.30 0.98 2.33
N ARG A 131 21.21 1.37 1.06
CA ARG A 131 22.18 2.27 0.40
C ARG A 131 21.94 3.74 0.74
N SER A 132 20.73 4.06 1.22
CA SER A 132 20.32 5.45 1.48
C SER A 132 20.66 5.94 2.89
N GLY A 133 21.01 5.04 3.82
CA GLY A 133 21.38 5.41 5.18
C GLY A 133 21.69 4.20 6.07
N ILE A 134 21.96 4.46 7.34
CA ILE A 134 22.26 3.42 8.33
C ILE A 134 20.96 2.85 8.88
N LEU A 135 20.57 1.67 8.39
CA LEU A 135 19.39 0.96 8.87
C LEU A 135 19.76 0.02 10.01
N THR A 136 19.19 0.27 11.20
CA THR A 136 19.41 -0.54 12.41
C THR A 136 18.29 -1.53 12.68
N LYS A 137 17.14 -1.37 12.03
CA LYS A 137 15.96 -2.21 12.23
C LYS A 137 15.85 -3.33 11.19
N LYS A 138 15.07 -4.34 11.56
CA LYS A 138 14.80 -5.48 10.67
C LYS A 138 13.97 -5.06 9.48
N ILE A 139 14.43 -5.38 8.29
CA ILE A 139 13.70 -5.22 7.04
C ILE A 139 13.41 -6.59 6.41
N LYS A 140 12.17 -6.81 6.02
CA LYS A 140 11.69 -8.03 5.36
C LYS A 140 11.16 -7.72 3.97
N VAL A 141 11.40 -8.61 3.04
CA VAL A 141 10.79 -8.58 1.72
C VAL A 141 9.54 -9.46 1.77
N VAL A 142 8.41 -8.85 1.47
CA VAL A 142 7.12 -9.51 1.27
C VAL A 142 6.54 -8.94 -0.02
N PRO A 143 6.54 -9.69 -1.12
CA PRO A 143 5.98 -9.21 -2.38
C PRO A 143 4.50 -8.84 -2.25
N GLU A 144 4.08 -7.88 -3.07
CA GLU A 144 2.66 -7.56 -3.20
C GLU A 144 1.92 -8.74 -3.83
N TYR A 145 0.69 -8.93 -3.40
CA TYR A 145 -0.20 -9.95 -3.96
C TYR A 145 -0.80 -9.45 -5.28
N PHE A 146 -1.22 -10.34 -6.12
CA PHE A 146 -1.99 -10.02 -7.33
C PHE A 146 -3.40 -10.64 -7.26
N ASN A 147 -4.37 -10.00 -7.89
CA ASN A 147 -5.72 -10.54 -7.92
C ASN A 147 -5.77 -11.81 -8.80
N GLN A 148 -6.07 -12.96 -8.20
CA GLN A 148 -6.11 -14.24 -8.91
C GLN A 148 -7.15 -14.29 -10.04
N LYS A 149 -8.16 -13.41 -10.01
CA LYS A 149 -9.14 -13.28 -11.10
C LYS A 149 -8.50 -12.96 -12.46
N ILE A 150 -7.29 -12.38 -12.48
CA ILE A 150 -6.57 -12.15 -13.75
C ILE A 150 -6.12 -13.44 -14.44
N LEU A 151 -6.13 -14.56 -13.72
CA LEU A 151 -5.85 -15.89 -14.28
C LEU A 151 -7.10 -16.62 -14.77
N ASP A 152 -8.26 -16.00 -14.65
CA ASP A 152 -9.51 -16.57 -15.16
C ASP A 152 -9.49 -16.54 -16.70
N GLU A 153 -9.47 -17.72 -17.31
CA GLU A 153 -9.47 -17.89 -18.77
C GLU A 153 -10.77 -17.44 -19.45
N ASN A 154 -11.83 -17.22 -18.65
CA ASN A 154 -13.14 -16.78 -19.16
C ASN A 154 -13.27 -15.25 -19.24
N ILE A 155 -12.23 -14.49 -19.02
CA ILE A 155 -12.25 -13.04 -19.23
C ILE A 155 -12.40 -12.75 -20.71
N GLU A 156 -13.59 -12.31 -21.12
CA GLU A 156 -13.82 -11.84 -22.49
C GLU A 156 -13.01 -10.57 -22.72
N THR A 157 -12.04 -10.66 -23.63
CA THR A 157 -11.27 -9.50 -24.07
C THR A 157 -11.67 -9.17 -25.50
N SER A 158 -12.31 -8.02 -25.72
CA SER A 158 -12.59 -7.51 -27.05
C SER A 158 -11.66 -6.36 -27.41
N PHE A 159 -10.78 -6.60 -28.34
CA PHE A 159 -9.88 -5.58 -28.90
C PHE A 159 -10.31 -5.10 -30.28
N SER A 160 -11.61 -5.17 -30.61
CA SER A 160 -12.15 -4.82 -31.93
C SER A 160 -11.83 -3.38 -32.37
N GLN A 161 -11.50 -2.50 -31.43
CA GLN A 161 -11.11 -1.12 -31.70
C GLN A 161 -9.64 -0.97 -32.10
N ILE A 162 -8.80 -1.99 -31.84
CA ILE A 162 -7.37 -1.97 -32.12
C ILE A 162 -7.16 -2.52 -33.54
N LYS A 163 -6.79 -1.64 -34.48
CA LYS A 163 -6.63 -1.99 -35.90
C LYS A 163 -5.21 -2.35 -36.30
N THR A 164 -4.24 -2.22 -35.42
CA THR A 164 -2.83 -2.46 -35.72
C THR A 164 -2.40 -3.86 -35.28
N LYS A 165 -1.42 -4.47 -35.98
CA LYS A 165 -0.94 -5.82 -35.72
C LYS A 165 -0.11 -5.93 -34.43
N PHE A 166 0.45 -4.80 -33.97
CA PHE A 166 1.25 -4.73 -32.76
C PHE A 166 0.92 -3.45 -32.00
N ASN A 167 0.75 -3.57 -30.68
CA ASN A 167 0.31 -2.46 -29.84
C ASN A 167 1.11 -2.43 -28.55
N PHE A 168 1.45 -1.23 -28.10
CA PHE A 168 1.96 -0.99 -26.77
C PHE A 168 0.81 -0.53 -25.86
N LEU A 169 0.70 -1.10 -24.67
CA LEU A 169 -0.18 -0.60 -23.62
C LEU A 169 0.68 0.07 -22.56
N MET A 170 0.40 1.35 -22.30
CA MET A 170 0.97 2.08 -21.17
C MET A 170 -0.17 2.54 -20.26
N MET A 171 -0.07 2.25 -18.97
CA MET A 171 -0.98 2.75 -17.95
C MET A 171 -0.15 3.56 -16.94
N ALA A 172 -0.38 4.86 -16.90
CA ALA A 172 0.32 5.77 -16.00
C ALA A 172 -0.60 6.93 -15.61
N GLN A 173 -0.41 7.44 -14.41
CA GLN A 173 -0.97 8.72 -14.02
C GLN A 173 0.07 9.79 -14.34
N LEU A 174 -0.21 10.62 -15.33
CA LEU A 174 0.58 11.81 -15.65
C LEU A 174 0.03 12.96 -14.82
N THR A 175 0.90 13.63 -14.08
CA THR A 175 0.52 14.65 -13.09
C THR A 175 1.01 16.04 -13.47
N ASP A 176 1.91 16.18 -14.44
CA ASP A 176 2.41 17.45 -14.94
C ASP A 176 2.04 17.64 -16.42
N VAL A 177 1.72 18.88 -16.80
CA VAL A 177 1.45 19.26 -18.21
C VAL A 177 2.74 19.22 -19.05
N ASN A 178 3.90 19.38 -18.43
CA ASN A 178 5.19 19.19 -19.07
C ASN A 178 5.71 17.78 -18.77
N PRO A 179 5.79 16.88 -19.80
CA PRO A 179 6.24 15.51 -19.61
C PRO A 179 7.63 15.41 -18.95
N GLU A 180 8.53 16.35 -19.17
CA GLU A 180 9.88 16.35 -18.60
C GLU A 180 9.88 16.49 -17.07
N ASN A 181 8.83 17.06 -16.50
CA ASN A 181 8.66 17.22 -15.06
C ASN A 181 7.84 16.07 -14.42
N ASP A 182 7.27 15.21 -15.24
CA ASP A 182 6.43 14.12 -14.73
C ASP A 182 7.28 12.95 -14.24
N ARG A 183 6.94 12.43 -13.09
CA ARG A 183 7.61 11.27 -12.48
C ARG A 183 7.60 10.02 -13.37
N LYS A 184 6.62 9.92 -14.27
CA LYS A 184 6.43 8.76 -15.17
C LYS A 184 7.00 8.98 -16.58
N ASN A 185 7.77 10.04 -16.78
CA ASN A 185 8.46 10.29 -18.06
C ASN A 185 9.51 9.20 -18.37
#